data_0050893316b438758da10c96341e833b
#
_entry.id   0050893316b438758da10c96341e833b
#
_cell.length_a   1.000
_cell.length_b   1.000
_cell.length_c   1.000
_cell.angle_alpha   90.00
_cell.angle_beta   90.00
_cell.angle_gamma   90.00
#
_symmetry.space_group_name_H-M   'P 1'
#
loop_
_entity.id
_entity.type
_entity.pdbx_description
1 polymer ?
#
loop_
_entity_poly.entity_id
_entity_poly.type
_entity_poly.pdbx_seq_one_letter_code
_entity_poly.pdbx_strand_id
1 'polypeptide(L)'
;MVRILLACAAGMSTSLLVTRMQEEADKRGIDVSIDAQSEKNIDNFIGQFDVLLLGPQVRYVLPKVKKMLDGKYPVDVINMQDYGMMNGAKVLDTALKMYDEFYNK
;
A
#
# COMPACT_ATOMS: atom_id res chain seq x y z
N MET A 1 0.31 8.95 12.73
CA MET A 1 0.37 7.55 12.25
C MET A 1 0.08 7.50 10.76
N VAL A 2 0.91 6.80 10.00
CA VAL A 2 0.68 6.60 8.57
C VAL A 2 -0.18 5.36 8.36
N ARG A 3 -1.27 5.49 7.61
CA ARG A 3 -2.18 4.39 7.32
C ARG A 3 -1.93 3.92 5.89
N ILE A 4 -1.49 2.67 5.74
CA ILE A 4 -1.13 2.08 4.45
C ILE A 4 -2.13 0.98 4.11
N LEU A 5 -2.74 1.07 2.93
CA LEU A 5 -3.64 0.03 2.43
C LEU A 5 -2.98 -0.68 1.25
N LEU A 6 -2.93 -2.00 1.32
CA LEU A 6 -2.48 -2.84 0.20
C LEU A 6 -3.71 -3.46 -0.43
N ALA A 7 -3.85 -3.34 -1.73
CA ALA A 7 -4.98 -3.91 -2.46
C ALA A 7 -4.49 -4.91 -3.51
N CYS A 8 -5.06 -6.10 -3.52
CA CYS A 8 -4.70 -7.13 -4.48
C CYS A 8 -5.90 -8.00 -4.84
N ALA A 9 -5.70 -8.95 -5.77
CA ALA A 9 -6.81 -9.72 -6.33
C ALA A 9 -7.47 -10.65 -5.32
N ALA A 10 -6.69 -11.36 -4.52
CA ALA A 10 -7.23 -12.38 -3.62
C ALA A 10 -6.89 -12.15 -2.16
N GLY A 11 -6.03 -11.22 -1.86
CA GLY A 11 -5.64 -10.90 -0.49
C GLY A 11 -4.77 -11.93 0.23
N MET A 12 -4.56 -13.08 -0.37
CA MET A 12 -3.91 -14.20 0.35
C MET A 12 -2.41 -14.01 0.55
N SER A 13 -1.67 -13.67 -0.50
CA SER A 13 -0.23 -13.45 -0.38
C SER A 13 0.09 -12.11 0.28
N THR A 14 -0.84 -11.18 0.26
CA THR A 14 -0.65 -9.84 0.84
C THR A 14 -0.58 -9.89 2.36
N SER A 15 -1.21 -10.88 3.00
CA SER A 15 -1.18 -11.02 4.46
C SER A 15 0.24 -11.18 4.99
N LEU A 16 1.07 -11.98 4.32
CA LEU A 16 2.46 -12.17 4.73
C LEU A 16 3.26 -10.88 4.54
N LEU A 17 3.00 -10.18 3.43
CA LEU A 17 3.67 -8.91 3.17
C LEU A 17 3.32 -7.88 4.24
N VAL A 18 2.04 -7.78 4.63
CA VAL A 18 1.61 -6.90 5.72
C VAL A 18 2.37 -7.21 7.00
N THR A 19 2.47 -8.50 7.35
CA THR A 19 3.19 -8.93 8.55
C THR A 19 4.64 -8.46 8.50
N ARG A 20 5.32 -8.66 7.38
CA ARG A 20 6.72 -8.29 7.23
C ARG A 20 6.92 -6.79 7.26
N MET A 21 6.01 -6.03 6.66
CA MET A 21 6.05 -4.57 6.71
C MET A 21 5.86 -4.07 8.15
N GLN A 22 4.92 -4.66 8.87
CA GLN A 22 4.66 -4.28 10.26
C GLN A 22 5.86 -4.61 11.16
N GLU A 23 6.46 -5.78 10.97
CA GLU A 23 7.66 -6.16 11.71
C GLU A 23 8.81 -5.17 11.47
N GLU A 24 8.99 -4.75 10.22
CA GLU A 24 10.02 -3.79 9.89
C GLU A 24 9.74 -2.41 10.49
N ALA A 25 8.47 -1.98 10.45
CA ALA A 25 8.08 -0.71 11.07
C ALA A 25 8.31 -0.72 12.58
N ASP A 26 7.95 -1.82 13.23
CA ASP A 26 8.15 -1.97 14.67
C ASP A 26 9.64 -1.92 15.02
N LYS A 27 10.46 -2.60 14.21
CA LYS A 27 11.92 -2.62 14.38
C LYS A 27 12.53 -1.23 14.24
N ARG A 28 11.97 -0.40 13.34
CA ARG A 28 12.44 0.97 13.13
C ARG A 28 11.81 1.98 14.08
N GLY A 29 10.85 1.57 14.88
CA GLY A 29 10.11 2.47 15.75
C GLY A 29 9.19 3.43 15.01
N ILE A 30 8.68 3.04 13.84
CA ILE A 30 7.80 3.86 13.03
C ILE A 30 6.34 3.49 13.32
N ASP A 31 5.52 4.51 13.56
CA ASP A 31 4.10 4.33 13.87
C ASP A 31 3.30 4.26 12.56
N VAL A 32 2.93 3.05 12.14
CA VAL A 32 2.14 2.81 10.94
C VAL A 32 1.01 1.81 11.23
N SER A 33 -0.06 1.93 10.45
CA SER A 33 -1.13 0.95 10.40
C SER A 33 -1.18 0.39 8.98
N ILE A 34 -1.09 -0.91 8.84
CA ILE A 34 -1.02 -1.56 7.53
C ILE A 34 -2.15 -2.58 7.43
N ASP A 35 -2.95 -2.47 6.37
CA ASP A 35 -4.06 -3.38 6.14
C ASP A 35 -4.03 -3.87 4.69
N ALA A 36 -4.69 -4.98 4.42
CA ALA A 36 -4.78 -5.57 3.09
C ALA A 36 -6.23 -5.87 2.77
N GLN A 37 -6.65 -5.48 1.56
CA GLN A 37 -8.02 -5.68 1.09
C GLN A 37 -8.00 -6.11 -0.38
N SER A 38 -9.13 -6.66 -0.84
CA SER A 38 -9.32 -6.89 -2.26
C SER A 38 -9.39 -5.55 -2.99
N GLU A 39 -8.86 -5.49 -4.22
CA GLU A 39 -8.94 -4.29 -5.05
C GLU A 39 -10.39 -3.86 -5.31
N LYS A 40 -11.32 -4.79 -5.19
CA LYS A 40 -12.76 -4.50 -5.36
C LYS A 40 -13.34 -3.68 -4.23
N ASN A 41 -12.68 -3.62 -3.09
CA ASN A 41 -13.18 -2.93 -1.90
C ASN A 41 -12.54 -1.56 -1.67
N ILE A 42 -11.69 -1.08 -2.57
CA ILE A 42 -10.96 0.17 -2.38
C ILE A 42 -11.91 1.33 -2.08
N ASP A 43 -13.03 1.41 -2.81
CA ASP A 43 -14.00 2.49 -2.65
C ASP A 43 -14.59 2.54 -1.23
N ASN A 44 -14.70 1.39 -0.57
CA ASN A 44 -15.21 1.31 0.80
C ASN A 44 -14.21 1.83 1.84
N PHE A 45 -12.95 1.97 1.46
CA PHE A 45 -11.89 2.37 2.37
C PHE A 45 -11.35 3.77 2.11
N ILE A 46 -11.90 4.50 1.14
CA ILE A 46 -11.49 5.88 0.87
C ILE A 46 -11.69 6.72 2.12
N GLY A 47 -10.64 7.43 2.55
CA GLY A 47 -10.65 8.18 3.80
C GLY A 47 -10.13 7.41 4.99
N GLN A 48 -9.91 6.10 4.84
CA GLN A 48 -9.39 5.26 5.92
C GLN A 48 -7.94 4.87 5.70
N PHE A 49 -7.31 5.38 4.65
CA PHE A 49 -5.88 5.18 4.40
C PHE A 49 -5.24 6.48 3.96
N ASP A 50 -3.94 6.56 4.09
CA ASP A 50 -3.15 7.70 3.63
C ASP A 50 -2.38 7.37 2.36
N VAL A 51 -1.98 6.11 2.19
CA VAL A 51 -1.23 5.62 1.03
C VAL A 51 -1.88 4.33 0.55
N LEU A 52 -2.06 4.22 -0.77
CA LEU A 52 -2.60 3.00 -1.37
C LEU A 52 -1.53 2.38 -2.27
N LEU A 53 -1.29 1.09 -2.07
CA LEU A 53 -0.39 0.30 -2.90
C LEU A 53 -1.16 -0.85 -3.52
N LEU A 54 -1.02 -1.00 -4.84
CA LEU A 54 -1.67 -2.08 -5.59
C LEU A 54 -0.70 -3.24 -5.79
N GLY A 55 -1.17 -4.46 -5.59
CA GLY A 55 -0.39 -5.64 -5.95
C GLY A 55 -0.11 -5.68 -7.44
N PRO A 56 1.04 -6.23 -7.87
CA PRO A 56 1.37 -6.26 -9.29
C PRO A 56 0.34 -7.01 -10.15
N GLN A 57 -0.39 -7.95 -9.55
CA GLN A 57 -1.41 -8.72 -10.27
C GLN A 57 -2.60 -7.86 -10.70
N VAL A 58 -2.83 -6.75 -10.01
CA VAL A 58 -3.96 -5.86 -10.29
C VAL A 58 -3.50 -4.49 -10.79
N ARG A 59 -2.29 -4.40 -11.32
CA ARG A 59 -1.76 -3.13 -11.85
C ARG A 59 -2.66 -2.50 -12.90
N TYR A 60 -3.46 -3.31 -13.59
CA TYR A 60 -4.37 -2.83 -14.62
C TYR A 60 -5.49 -1.94 -14.08
N VAL A 61 -5.75 -1.97 -12.78
CA VAL A 61 -6.77 -1.10 -12.19
C VAL A 61 -6.23 0.29 -11.82
N LEU A 62 -4.92 0.52 -11.96
CA LEU A 62 -4.31 1.79 -11.55
C LEU A 62 -4.98 3.02 -12.18
N PRO A 63 -5.25 3.07 -13.50
CA PRO A 63 -5.91 4.25 -14.07
C PRO A 63 -7.29 4.50 -13.48
N LYS A 64 -8.06 3.43 -13.27
CA LYS A 64 -9.39 3.53 -12.67
C LYS A 64 -9.31 4.02 -11.23
N VAL A 65 -8.35 3.50 -10.46
CA VAL A 65 -8.17 3.89 -9.06
C VAL A 65 -7.71 5.34 -8.96
N LYS A 66 -6.79 5.77 -9.81
CA LYS A 66 -6.34 7.17 -9.83
C LYS A 66 -7.52 8.12 -10.07
N LYS A 67 -8.40 7.75 -10.99
CA LYS A 67 -9.59 8.53 -11.28
C LYS A 67 -10.55 8.55 -10.08
N MET A 68 -10.72 7.39 -9.44
CA MET A 68 -11.57 7.27 -8.26
C MET A 68 -11.07 8.12 -7.11
N LEU A 69 -9.76 8.17 -6.89
CA LEU A 69 -9.16 8.93 -5.79
C LEU A 69 -9.04 10.42 -6.10
N ASP A 70 -9.15 10.81 -7.35
CA ASP A 70 -9.20 12.22 -7.80
C ASP A 70 -8.00 13.04 -7.27
N GLY A 71 -6.82 12.44 -7.22
CA GLY A 71 -5.62 13.12 -6.78
C GLY A 71 -5.54 13.41 -5.29
N LYS A 72 -6.47 12.89 -4.50
CA LYS A 72 -6.54 13.17 -3.05
C LYS A 72 -5.65 12.25 -2.21
N TYR A 73 -5.19 11.16 -2.79
CA TYR A 73 -4.36 10.17 -2.11
C TYR A 73 -3.27 9.67 -3.04
N PRO A 74 -2.06 9.40 -2.54
CA PRO A 74 -1.04 8.77 -3.36
C PRO A 74 -1.37 7.30 -3.59
N VAL A 75 -1.19 6.84 -4.83
CA VAL A 75 -1.40 5.44 -5.20
C VAL A 75 -0.33 5.02 -6.19
N ASP A 76 0.19 3.82 -6.03
CA ASP A 76 1.16 3.24 -6.96
C ASP A 76 1.07 1.72 -6.91
N VAL A 77 1.75 1.06 -7.85
CA VAL A 77 1.84 -0.39 -7.91
C VAL A 77 3.10 -0.83 -7.18
N ILE A 78 2.98 -1.89 -6.37
CA ILE A 78 4.14 -2.46 -5.69
C ILE A 78 5.10 -3.04 -6.74
N ASN A 79 6.40 -2.79 -6.58
CA ASN A 79 7.41 -3.37 -7.45
C ASN A 79 7.26 -4.89 -7.47
N MET A 80 7.24 -5.48 -8.67
CA MET A 80 7.00 -6.90 -8.84
C MET A 80 8.02 -7.76 -8.12
N GLN A 81 9.27 -7.37 -8.15
CA GLN A 81 10.35 -8.10 -7.50
C GLN A 81 10.22 -8.03 -5.97
N ASP A 82 9.95 -6.85 -5.44
CA ASP A 82 9.77 -6.67 -4.00
C ASP A 82 8.56 -7.47 -3.48
N TYR A 83 7.49 -7.50 -4.28
CA TYR A 83 6.31 -8.28 -3.95
C TYR A 83 6.60 -9.78 -3.98
N GLY A 84 7.26 -10.23 -5.04
CA GLY A 84 7.58 -11.66 -5.22
C GLY A 84 8.49 -12.19 -4.12
N MET A 85 9.38 -11.36 -3.61
CA MET A 85 10.29 -11.72 -2.52
C MET A 85 9.69 -11.45 -1.13
N MET A 86 8.48 -10.91 -1.07
CA MET A 86 7.86 -10.49 0.18
C MET A 86 8.77 -9.55 0.97
N ASN A 87 9.39 -8.60 0.28
CA ASN A 87 10.34 -7.67 0.86
C ASN A 87 9.62 -6.53 1.57
N GLY A 88 9.19 -6.80 2.81
CA GLY A 88 8.44 -5.83 3.60
C GLY A 88 9.19 -4.53 3.83
N ALA A 89 10.52 -4.60 4.02
CA ALA A 89 11.32 -3.39 4.25
C ALA A 89 11.25 -2.45 3.06
N LYS A 90 11.42 -2.96 1.84
CA LYS A 90 11.39 -2.12 0.63
C LYS A 90 10.00 -1.60 0.31
N VAL A 91 8.97 -2.43 0.51
CA VAL A 91 7.59 -1.98 0.28
C VAL A 91 7.23 -0.89 1.30
N LEU A 92 7.65 -1.05 2.54
CA LEU A 92 7.46 -0.02 3.57
C LEU A 92 8.17 1.28 3.17
N ASP A 93 9.42 1.19 2.71
CA ASP A 93 10.17 2.36 2.24
C ASP A 93 9.42 3.09 1.12
N THR A 94 8.87 2.34 0.17
CA THR A 94 8.09 2.91 -0.92
C THR A 94 6.87 3.65 -0.40
N ALA A 95 6.13 3.04 0.53
CA ALA A 95 4.93 3.66 1.10
C ALA A 95 5.27 4.93 1.86
N LEU A 96 6.32 4.91 2.66
CA LEU A 96 6.74 6.08 3.43
C LEU A 96 7.22 7.21 2.53
N LYS A 97 7.93 6.87 1.46
CA LYS A 97 8.36 7.85 0.47
C LYS A 97 7.17 8.49 -0.23
N MET A 98 6.18 7.70 -0.62
CA MET A 98 4.96 8.20 -1.24
C MET A 98 4.21 9.15 -0.30
N TYR A 99 4.14 8.79 0.97
CA TYR A 99 3.50 9.61 1.99
C TYR A 99 4.23 10.96 2.12
N ASP A 100 5.55 10.91 2.24
CA ASP A 100 6.36 12.10 2.42
C ASP A 100 6.26 13.04 1.21
N GLU A 101 6.37 12.49 0.01
CA GLU A 101 6.30 13.29 -1.21
C GLU A 101 4.91 13.90 -1.44
N PHE A 102 3.86 13.23 -1.00
CA PHE A 102 2.49 13.69 -1.21
C PHE A 102 2.04 14.71 -0.16
N TYR A 103 2.31 14.43 1.12
CA TYR A 103 1.77 15.22 2.22
C TYR A 103 2.73 16.27 2.78
N ASN A 104 4.02 16.13 2.57
CA ASN A 104 5.04 17.03 3.12
C ASN A 104 5.73 17.86 2.05
N LYS A 105 5.01 18.31 1.03
CA LYS A 105 5.55 19.18 0.00
C LYS A 105 5.77 20.58 0.50
#